data_ae5ad6a1b6316e5923ab8b653322a25a
#
_entry.id   ae5ad6a1b6316e5923ab8b653322a25a
#
_cell.length_a   1.000
_cell.length_b   1.000
_cell.length_c   1.000
_cell.angle_alpha   90.00
_cell.angle_beta   90.00
_cell.angle_gamma   90.00
#
_symmetry.space_group_name_H-M   'P 1'
#
loop_
_entity.id
_entity.type
_entity.pdbx_description
1 polymer ?
#
loop_
_entity_poly.entity_id
_entity_poly.type
_entity_poly.pdbx_seq_one_letter_code
_entity_poly.pdbx_strand_id
1 'polypeptide(L)'
;SYVVAVKRDRDSRGGSAFIHDHMRIGDVIAVSPPRNNFPLNEDAEHTVLIAGGIGITPILSMVRRLALNGSSFDLHYSCRNAAEVAFYEELGQFGNLNLHLSECGGRLFDLGTIIAEAPQGAHFYCCGPKSMIDAFELAATGINASQVHVERFSNDSEVAVEGGFVVKPQREGRSFAIPPGRTILSVLKEAGLDVAFSCEQGICGTC
;
A
#
# COMPACT_ATOMS: atom_id res chain seq x y z
N SER A 1 -14.51 -12.62 10.24
CA SER A 1 -14.97 -11.74 9.14
C SER A 1 -13.81 -10.89 8.66
N TYR A 2 -13.80 -10.51 7.38
CA TYR A 2 -12.86 -9.54 6.83
C TYR A 2 -13.54 -8.18 6.69
N VAL A 3 -12.79 -7.11 6.93
CA VAL A 3 -13.21 -5.74 6.65
C VAL A 3 -12.24 -5.18 5.62
N VAL A 4 -12.77 -4.65 4.53
CA VAL A 4 -11.99 -3.99 3.49
C VAL A 4 -12.52 -2.57 3.28
N ALA A 5 -11.63 -1.63 3.00
CA ALA A 5 -12.01 -0.29 2.60
C ALA A 5 -11.52 -0.02 1.17
N VAL A 6 -12.39 0.56 0.37
CA VAL A 6 -12.10 0.88 -1.03
C VAL A 6 -12.32 2.38 -1.24
N LYS A 7 -11.26 3.10 -1.53
CA LYS A 7 -11.35 4.49 -1.97
C LYS A 7 -11.82 4.52 -3.42
N ARG A 8 -12.84 5.34 -3.73
CA ARG A 8 -13.21 5.61 -5.12
C ARG A 8 -12.10 6.40 -5.79
N ASP A 9 -11.44 5.79 -6.75
CA ASP A 9 -10.41 6.44 -7.55
C ASP A 9 -11.07 7.35 -8.60
N ARG A 10 -10.52 8.55 -8.80
CA ARG A 10 -10.99 9.49 -9.84
C ARG A 10 -10.71 8.94 -11.23
N ASP A 11 -9.56 8.27 -11.40
CA ASP A 11 -9.11 7.66 -12.65
C ASP A 11 -9.34 6.14 -12.64
N SER A 12 -10.48 5.71 -12.04
CA SER A 12 -10.82 4.30 -11.87
C SER A 12 -10.84 3.55 -13.20
N ARG A 13 -10.12 2.44 -13.28
CA ARG A 13 -10.19 1.47 -14.39
C ARG A 13 -11.44 0.57 -14.33
N GLY A 14 -12.41 0.91 -13.50
CA GLY A 14 -13.69 0.23 -13.32
C GLY A 14 -13.86 -0.40 -11.93
N GLY A 15 -12.84 -0.94 -11.30
CA GLY A 15 -12.96 -1.71 -10.06
C GLY A 15 -13.53 -0.90 -8.88
N SER A 16 -12.89 0.20 -8.50
CA SER A 16 -13.35 1.01 -7.38
C SER A 16 -14.69 1.68 -7.67
N ALA A 17 -14.94 2.13 -8.92
CA ALA A 17 -16.21 2.67 -9.34
C ALA A 17 -17.32 1.62 -9.23
N PHE A 18 -17.09 0.39 -9.72
CA PHE A 18 -18.06 -0.70 -9.64
C PHE A 18 -18.45 -1.00 -8.19
N ILE A 19 -17.47 -1.09 -7.28
CA ILE A 19 -17.74 -1.36 -5.87
C ILE A 19 -18.64 -0.27 -5.27
N HIS A 20 -18.34 1.01 -5.53
CA HIS A 20 -19.12 2.11 -4.99
C HIS A 20 -20.53 2.24 -5.61
N ASP A 21 -20.67 1.97 -6.91
CA ASP A 21 -21.90 2.25 -7.64
C ASP A 21 -22.87 1.06 -7.65
N HIS A 22 -22.37 -0.19 -7.60
CA HIS A 22 -23.17 -1.38 -7.87
C HIS A 22 -23.29 -2.35 -6.70
N MET A 23 -22.25 -2.45 -5.83
CA MET A 23 -22.32 -3.39 -4.71
C MET A 23 -23.31 -2.93 -3.65
N ARG A 24 -24.09 -3.88 -3.14
CA ARG A 24 -25.12 -3.66 -2.10
C ARG A 24 -24.96 -4.67 -0.96
N ILE A 25 -25.54 -4.32 0.19
CA ILE A 25 -25.62 -5.23 1.34
C ILE A 25 -26.39 -6.48 0.92
N GLY A 26 -25.82 -7.64 1.16
CA GLY A 26 -26.38 -8.95 0.80
C GLY A 26 -25.77 -9.54 -0.48
N ASP A 27 -24.98 -8.77 -1.24
CA ASP A 27 -24.29 -9.30 -2.40
C ASP A 27 -23.26 -10.36 -1.99
N VAL A 28 -23.16 -11.41 -2.81
CA VAL A 28 -22.16 -12.46 -2.65
C VAL A 28 -21.03 -12.23 -3.62
N ILE A 29 -19.81 -12.10 -3.10
CA ILE A 29 -18.60 -11.94 -3.89
C ILE A 29 -17.62 -13.07 -3.62
N ALA A 30 -16.96 -13.54 -4.68
CA ALA A 30 -15.85 -14.47 -4.54
C ALA A 30 -14.58 -13.73 -4.12
N VAL A 31 -13.94 -14.21 -3.07
CA VAL A 31 -12.66 -13.66 -2.59
C VAL A 31 -11.62 -14.77 -2.47
N SER A 32 -10.38 -14.47 -2.84
CA SER A 32 -9.26 -15.36 -2.52
C SER A 32 -8.83 -15.20 -1.06
N PRO A 33 -8.13 -16.17 -0.49
CA PRO A 33 -7.49 -15.98 0.81
C PRO A 33 -6.58 -14.73 0.79
N PRO A 34 -6.53 -13.97 1.89
CA PRO A 34 -5.67 -12.80 1.96
C PRO A 34 -4.19 -13.21 1.90
N ARG A 35 -3.39 -12.36 1.27
CA ARG A 35 -1.93 -12.46 1.26
C ARG A 35 -1.37 -11.29 2.05
N ASN A 36 -0.41 -11.57 2.92
CA ASN A 36 0.27 -10.53 3.67
C ASN A 36 1.65 -10.30 3.05
N ASN A 37 1.77 -9.21 2.29
CA ASN A 37 3.05 -8.75 1.70
C ASN A 37 3.67 -7.62 2.52
N PHE A 38 3.04 -7.22 3.63
CA PHE A 38 3.48 -6.13 4.51
C PHE A 38 3.42 -6.61 5.98
N PRO A 39 4.26 -7.60 6.35
CA PRO A 39 4.20 -8.21 7.67
C PRO A 39 4.68 -7.26 8.76
N LEU A 40 3.97 -7.25 9.88
CA LEU A 40 4.37 -6.54 11.09
C LEU A 40 5.43 -7.34 11.85
N ASN A 41 6.52 -6.68 12.26
CA ASN A 41 7.44 -7.22 13.26
C ASN A 41 6.84 -6.97 14.66
N GLU A 42 6.26 -8.01 15.24
CA GLU A 42 5.60 -7.93 16.55
C GLU A 42 6.61 -7.90 17.72
N ASP A 43 7.88 -8.21 17.47
CA ASP A 43 8.95 -8.22 18.47
C ASP A 43 9.67 -6.85 18.56
N ALA A 44 9.27 -5.86 17.75
CA ALA A 44 9.82 -4.52 17.80
C ALA A 44 9.50 -3.84 19.15
N GLU A 45 10.51 -3.25 19.79
CA GLU A 45 10.32 -2.51 21.05
C GLU A 45 9.43 -1.28 20.87
N HIS A 46 9.48 -0.66 19.69
CA HIS A 46 8.64 0.47 19.29
C HIS A 46 8.37 0.46 17.80
N THR A 47 7.15 0.85 17.41
CA THR A 47 6.73 0.89 16.01
C THR A 47 6.19 2.27 15.65
N VAL A 48 6.74 2.89 14.62
CA VAL A 48 6.25 4.14 14.04
C VAL A 48 5.44 3.82 12.78
N LEU A 49 4.17 4.12 12.82
CA LEU A 49 3.21 3.86 11.75
C LEU A 49 2.87 5.16 11.01
N ILE A 50 3.08 5.18 9.70
CA ILE A 50 2.89 6.37 8.85
C ILE A 50 1.90 6.03 7.75
N ALA A 51 0.76 6.71 7.75
CA ALA A 51 -0.32 6.47 6.81
C ALA A 51 -0.67 7.73 6.00
N GLY A 52 -0.97 7.55 4.72
CA GLY A 52 -1.50 8.60 3.84
C GLY A 52 -2.79 8.20 3.15
N GLY A 53 -3.88 8.92 3.40
CA GLY A 53 -5.19 8.64 2.80
C GLY A 53 -5.61 7.18 2.98
N ILE A 54 -5.87 6.46 1.87
CA ILE A 54 -6.32 5.05 1.94
C ILE A 54 -5.22 4.10 2.43
N GLY A 55 -3.96 4.52 2.47
CA GLY A 55 -2.86 3.76 3.07
C GLY A 55 -3.04 3.47 4.56
N ILE A 56 -4.03 4.08 5.20
CA ILE A 56 -4.45 3.73 6.56
C ILE A 56 -4.91 2.27 6.70
N THR A 57 -5.37 1.63 5.64
CA THR A 57 -5.99 0.29 5.71
C THR A 57 -5.06 -0.81 6.21
N PRO A 58 -3.84 -1.01 5.70
CA PRO A 58 -2.90 -1.96 6.29
C PRO A 58 -2.40 -1.48 7.66
N ILE A 59 -2.18 -0.19 7.83
CA ILE A 59 -1.73 0.40 9.08
C ILE A 59 -2.74 0.19 10.21
N LEU A 60 -4.05 0.32 9.95
CA LEU A 60 -5.09 0.06 10.95
C LEU A 60 -5.04 -1.38 11.48
N SER A 61 -4.76 -2.36 10.60
CA SER A 61 -4.62 -3.76 11.06
C SER A 61 -3.39 -3.93 11.96
N MET A 62 -2.30 -3.20 11.70
CA MET A 62 -1.12 -3.17 12.57
C MET A 62 -1.41 -2.48 13.91
N VAL A 63 -2.10 -1.32 13.89
CA VAL A 63 -2.55 -0.63 15.11
C VAL A 63 -3.36 -1.55 16.01
N ARG A 64 -4.37 -2.23 15.44
CA ARG A 64 -5.19 -3.20 16.18
C ARG A 64 -4.35 -4.31 16.82
N ARG A 65 -3.36 -4.82 16.08
CA ARG A 65 -2.50 -5.89 16.55
C ARG A 65 -1.57 -5.42 17.66
N LEU A 66 -0.92 -4.28 17.48
CA LEU A 66 -0.02 -3.69 18.47
C LEU A 66 -0.77 -3.33 19.76
N ALA A 67 -1.95 -2.72 19.64
CA ALA A 67 -2.79 -2.40 20.80
C ALA A 67 -3.23 -3.66 21.56
N LEU A 68 -3.61 -4.71 20.84
CA LEU A 68 -3.98 -6.01 21.46
C LEU A 68 -2.83 -6.64 22.25
N ASN A 69 -1.61 -6.49 21.72
CA ASN A 69 -0.39 -7.02 22.36
C ASN A 69 0.15 -6.11 23.48
N GLY A 70 -0.39 -4.89 23.63
CA GLY A 70 0.16 -3.88 24.54
C GLY A 70 1.51 -3.32 24.10
N SER A 71 1.83 -3.43 22.80
CA SER A 71 3.09 -2.96 22.23
C SER A 71 3.11 -1.45 22.08
N SER A 72 4.32 -0.85 22.19
CA SER A 72 4.51 0.59 22.04
C SER A 72 4.49 1.00 20.56
N PHE A 73 3.69 2.02 20.21
CA PHE A 73 3.66 2.56 18.86
C PHE A 73 3.22 4.02 18.82
N ASP A 74 3.59 4.72 17.74
CA ASP A 74 3.06 6.02 17.34
C ASP A 74 2.40 5.90 15.97
N LEU A 75 1.25 6.57 15.80
CA LEU A 75 0.53 6.63 14.53
C LEU A 75 0.50 8.06 13.99
N HIS A 76 1.06 8.25 12.81
CA HIS A 76 0.98 9.48 12.03
C HIS A 76 0.09 9.25 10.81
N TYR A 77 -1.02 9.99 10.73
CA TYR A 77 -1.98 9.84 9.64
C TYR A 77 -2.20 11.16 8.92
N SER A 78 -1.91 11.20 7.64
CA SER A 78 -2.09 12.37 6.79
C SER A 78 -3.27 12.20 5.84
N CYS A 79 -4.16 13.21 5.84
CA CYS A 79 -5.26 13.37 4.91
C CYS A 79 -5.30 14.80 4.37
N ARG A 80 -6.05 15.05 3.31
CA ARG A 80 -6.25 16.41 2.80
C ARG A 80 -7.11 17.22 3.75
N ASN A 81 -8.24 16.68 4.14
CA ASN A 81 -9.21 17.31 5.02
C ASN A 81 -9.89 16.28 5.93
N ALA A 82 -10.67 16.74 6.88
CA ALA A 82 -11.33 15.88 7.87
C ALA A 82 -12.34 14.90 7.26
N ALA A 83 -12.97 15.24 6.14
CA ALA A 83 -13.96 14.37 5.49
C ALA A 83 -13.31 13.15 4.80
N GLU A 84 -12.00 13.22 4.53
CA GLU A 84 -11.24 12.12 3.95
C GLU A 84 -10.60 11.20 5.00
N VAL A 85 -10.75 11.49 6.30
CA VAL A 85 -10.16 10.68 7.38
C VAL A 85 -11.00 9.42 7.58
N ALA A 86 -10.51 8.31 7.04
CA ALA A 86 -11.15 7.02 7.25
C ALA A 86 -10.85 6.49 8.66
N PHE A 87 -11.82 5.80 9.27
CA PHE A 87 -11.71 5.16 10.60
C PHE A 87 -11.37 6.10 11.76
N TYR A 88 -11.71 7.40 11.65
CA TYR A 88 -11.34 8.40 12.65
C TYR A 88 -11.77 8.04 14.08
N GLU A 89 -13.04 7.64 14.26
CA GLU A 89 -13.58 7.28 15.57
C GLU A 89 -12.86 6.07 16.19
N GLU A 90 -12.52 5.09 15.36
CA GLU A 90 -11.79 3.90 15.81
C GLU A 90 -10.34 4.25 16.18
N LEU A 91 -9.66 4.99 15.30
CA LEU A 91 -8.27 5.39 15.52
C LEU A 91 -8.11 6.27 16.76
N GLY A 92 -9.07 7.13 17.05
CA GLY A 92 -9.07 7.98 18.25
C GLY A 92 -9.12 7.21 19.58
N GLN A 93 -9.59 5.95 19.55
CA GLN A 93 -9.64 5.11 20.75
C GLN A 93 -8.26 4.63 21.22
N PHE A 94 -7.27 4.62 20.34
CA PHE A 94 -5.92 4.14 20.67
C PHE A 94 -5.01 5.19 21.33
N GLY A 95 -5.41 6.47 21.35
CA GLY A 95 -4.72 7.55 22.07
C GLY A 95 -3.40 8.04 21.46
N ASN A 96 -2.84 7.35 20.48
CA ASN A 96 -1.52 7.63 19.88
C ASN A 96 -1.63 8.18 18.45
N LEU A 97 -2.77 8.80 18.10
CA LEU A 97 -3.02 9.34 16.77
C LEU A 97 -2.50 10.76 16.63
N ASN A 98 -1.53 10.95 15.74
CA ASN A 98 -1.09 12.26 15.25
C ASN A 98 -1.70 12.50 13.86
N LEU A 99 -2.81 13.27 13.82
CA LEU A 99 -3.54 13.56 12.59
C LEU A 99 -3.03 14.85 11.93
N HIS A 100 -2.73 14.76 10.64
CA HIS A 100 -2.23 15.85 9.81
C HIS A 100 -3.19 16.15 8.65
N LEU A 101 -3.76 17.35 8.61
CA LEU A 101 -4.70 17.80 7.57
C LEU A 101 -4.05 18.86 6.68
N SER A 102 -3.74 18.53 5.42
CA SER A 102 -2.97 19.42 4.55
C SER A 102 -3.74 20.64 4.03
N GLU A 103 -5.06 20.56 3.84
CA GLU A 103 -5.88 21.69 3.38
C GLU A 103 -6.16 22.73 4.50
N CYS A 104 -5.98 22.36 5.75
CA CYS A 104 -6.19 23.28 6.89
C CYS A 104 -4.96 24.16 7.19
N GLY A 105 -4.03 24.31 6.24
CA GLY A 105 -2.77 25.04 6.45
C GLY A 105 -1.78 24.29 7.33
N GLY A 106 -2.06 23.02 7.63
CA GLY A 106 -1.15 22.13 8.33
C GLY A 106 0.05 21.83 7.45
N ARG A 107 1.26 21.99 7.99
CA ARG A 107 2.45 21.41 7.35
C ARG A 107 2.19 19.91 7.16
N LEU A 108 2.53 19.39 5.99
CA LEU A 108 2.78 17.96 5.88
C LEU A 108 3.71 17.62 7.03
N PHE A 109 3.40 16.56 7.78
CA PHE A 109 4.25 16.18 8.89
C PHE A 109 5.67 15.98 8.37
N ASP A 110 6.63 16.49 9.12
CA ASP A 110 8.04 16.40 8.79
C ASP A 110 8.52 14.97 9.10
N LEU A 111 8.64 14.16 8.07
CA LEU A 111 9.08 12.77 8.18
C LEU A 111 10.51 12.66 8.77
N GLY A 112 11.35 13.64 8.49
CA GLY A 112 12.69 13.72 9.07
C GLY A 112 12.64 13.87 10.60
N THR A 113 11.79 14.76 11.10
CA THR A 113 11.57 14.96 12.54
C THR A 113 10.96 13.70 13.17
N ILE A 114 9.94 13.09 12.57
CA ILE A 114 9.31 11.86 13.08
C ILE A 114 10.34 10.75 13.24
N ILE A 115 11.20 10.57 12.25
CA ILE A 115 12.25 9.53 12.27
C ILE A 115 13.32 9.86 13.32
N ALA A 116 13.74 11.12 13.42
CA ALA A 116 14.80 11.54 14.34
C ALA A 116 14.37 11.48 15.82
N GLU A 117 13.09 11.68 16.11
CA GLU A 117 12.52 11.63 17.45
C GLU A 117 12.14 10.21 17.90
N ALA A 118 12.09 9.25 16.98
CA ALA A 118 11.74 7.87 17.29
C ALA A 118 12.81 7.21 18.19
N PRO A 119 12.41 6.30 19.10
CA PRO A 119 13.34 5.54 19.90
C PRO A 119 14.34 4.75 19.03
N GLN A 120 15.56 4.60 19.55
CA GLN A 120 16.56 3.76 18.89
C GLN A 120 16.02 2.34 18.72
N GLY A 121 16.23 1.75 17.55
CA GLY A 121 15.74 0.41 17.24
C GLY A 121 14.27 0.35 16.81
N ALA A 122 13.58 1.48 16.71
CA ALA A 122 12.21 1.52 16.22
C ALA A 122 12.07 0.96 14.80
N HIS A 123 10.94 0.29 14.53
CA HIS A 123 10.54 -0.14 13.20
C HIS A 123 9.57 0.87 12.60
N PHE A 124 9.75 1.20 11.33
CA PHE A 124 8.97 2.20 10.60
C PHE A 124 8.14 1.53 9.50
N TYR A 125 6.86 1.82 9.46
CA TYR A 125 5.94 1.30 8.45
C TYR A 125 5.27 2.47 7.74
N CYS A 126 5.39 2.53 6.41
CA CYS A 126 4.80 3.60 5.63
C CYS A 126 3.91 3.04 4.51
N CYS A 127 2.67 3.52 4.44
CA CYS A 127 1.75 3.28 3.33
C CYS A 127 0.98 4.54 2.99
N GLY A 128 1.03 4.98 1.73
CA GLY A 128 0.40 6.23 1.29
C GLY A 128 0.66 6.54 -0.18
N PRO A 129 0.43 7.79 -0.59
CA PRO A 129 0.75 8.26 -1.93
C PRO A 129 2.24 8.14 -2.24
N LYS A 130 2.57 7.97 -3.51
CA LYS A 130 3.96 7.84 -3.97
C LYS A 130 4.88 8.93 -3.42
N SER A 131 4.46 10.20 -3.48
CA SER A 131 5.26 11.32 -2.99
C SER A 131 5.58 11.24 -1.49
N MET A 132 4.67 10.70 -0.67
CA MET A 132 4.90 10.46 0.74
C MET A 132 5.90 9.32 0.95
N ILE A 133 5.75 8.23 0.21
CA ILE A 133 6.64 7.07 0.31
C ILE A 133 8.06 7.45 -0.13
N ASP A 134 8.19 8.17 -1.24
CA ASP A 134 9.50 8.63 -1.74
C ASP A 134 10.19 9.56 -0.72
N ALA A 135 9.43 10.47 -0.09
CA ALA A 135 9.94 11.34 0.96
C ALA A 135 10.32 10.56 2.23
N PHE A 136 9.54 9.54 2.59
CA PHE A 136 9.82 8.68 3.71
C PHE A 136 11.11 7.86 3.49
N GLU A 137 11.27 7.24 2.32
CA GLU A 137 12.48 6.48 2.00
C GLU A 137 13.73 7.37 2.00
N LEU A 138 13.60 8.60 1.51
CA LEU A 138 14.69 9.59 1.58
C LEU A 138 15.03 9.94 3.04
N ALA A 139 14.02 10.20 3.88
CA ALA A 139 14.22 10.54 5.28
C ALA A 139 14.77 9.36 6.10
N ALA A 140 14.42 8.13 5.73
CA ALA A 140 14.89 6.90 6.36
C ALA A 140 16.31 6.47 5.90
N THR A 141 16.95 7.26 5.03
CA THR A 141 18.33 6.98 4.59
C THR A 141 19.27 6.89 5.78
N GLY A 142 19.97 5.75 5.93
CA GLY A 142 20.87 5.49 7.06
C GLY A 142 20.26 4.65 8.19
N ILE A 143 18.94 4.42 8.17
CA ILE A 143 18.31 3.42 9.04
C ILE A 143 18.58 2.02 8.49
N ASN A 144 18.68 1.03 9.38
CA ASN A 144 18.83 -0.35 8.95
C ASN A 144 17.61 -0.78 8.10
N ALA A 145 17.88 -1.33 6.93
CA ALA A 145 16.84 -1.74 5.99
C ALA A 145 15.82 -2.75 6.57
N SER A 146 16.23 -3.53 7.59
CA SER A 146 15.32 -4.44 8.30
C SER A 146 14.29 -3.73 9.18
N GLN A 147 14.46 -2.44 9.43
CA GLN A 147 13.57 -1.61 10.24
C GLN A 147 12.65 -0.71 9.40
N VAL A 148 12.86 -0.65 8.09
CA VAL A 148 12.12 0.22 7.16
C VAL A 148 11.21 -0.62 6.28
N HIS A 149 9.90 -0.42 6.41
CA HIS A 149 8.89 -1.21 5.73
C HIS A 149 7.95 -0.29 4.94
N VAL A 150 7.72 -0.62 3.68
CA VAL A 150 6.87 0.18 2.78
C VAL A 150 5.88 -0.70 2.05
N GLU A 151 4.62 -0.27 1.98
CA GLU A 151 3.63 -0.85 1.09
C GLU A 151 3.15 0.18 0.07
N ARG A 152 3.20 -0.18 -1.22
CA ARG A 152 2.73 0.63 -2.33
C ARG A 152 1.46 0.02 -2.92
N PHE A 153 0.42 0.85 -3.13
CA PHE A 153 -0.82 0.42 -3.75
C PHE A 153 -0.84 0.67 -5.27
N SER A 154 0.12 1.41 -5.78
CA SER A 154 0.33 1.62 -7.21
C SER A 154 1.81 1.45 -7.55
N ASN A 155 2.07 1.03 -8.76
CA ASN A 155 3.40 1.03 -9.35
C ASN A 155 3.38 2.00 -10.53
N ASP A 156 4.00 3.15 -10.35
CA ASP A 156 4.15 4.17 -11.39
C ASP A 156 5.42 3.96 -12.23
N SER A 157 6.03 2.75 -12.13
CA SER A 157 7.16 2.40 -12.99
C SER A 157 6.69 2.39 -14.43
N GLU A 158 7.23 3.25 -15.24
CA GLU A 158 6.98 3.25 -16.67
C GLU A 158 7.51 1.95 -17.28
N VAL A 159 6.70 1.37 -18.16
CA VAL A 159 7.17 0.23 -18.96
C VAL A 159 8.28 0.75 -19.87
N ALA A 160 9.40 0.01 -19.95
CA ALA A 160 10.52 0.41 -20.79
C ALA A 160 10.05 0.69 -22.22
N VAL A 161 10.23 1.91 -22.68
CA VAL A 161 9.83 2.37 -24.03
C VAL A 161 10.89 2.11 -25.09
N GLU A 162 12.08 1.71 -24.68
CA GLU A 162 13.20 1.34 -25.55
C GLU A 162 13.62 -0.10 -25.34
N GLY A 163 14.16 -0.71 -26.38
CA GLY A 163 14.58 -2.10 -26.38
C GLY A 163 13.41 -3.07 -26.61
N GLY A 164 13.66 -4.33 -26.37
CA GLY A 164 12.70 -5.41 -26.44
C GLY A 164 13.40 -6.70 -26.03
N PHE A 165 12.64 -7.68 -25.59
CA PHE A 165 13.19 -8.95 -25.15
C PHE A 165 12.23 -10.09 -25.51
N VAL A 166 12.72 -11.33 -25.39
CA VAL A 166 11.93 -12.54 -25.65
C VAL A 166 11.74 -13.28 -24.33
N VAL A 167 10.49 -13.62 -24.04
CA VAL A 167 10.13 -14.47 -22.90
C VAL A 167 9.78 -15.86 -23.42
N LYS A 168 10.31 -16.86 -22.75
CA LYS A 168 9.99 -18.26 -23.01
C LYS A 168 9.42 -18.89 -21.73
N PRO A 169 8.10 -18.93 -21.57
CA PRO A 169 7.48 -19.62 -20.44
C PRO A 169 7.85 -21.11 -20.47
N GLN A 170 8.33 -21.63 -19.35
CA GLN A 170 8.91 -22.96 -19.27
C GLN A 170 7.93 -24.08 -19.70
N ARG A 171 6.64 -23.90 -19.41
CA ARG A 171 5.60 -24.91 -19.69
C ARG A 171 5.02 -24.85 -21.11
N GLU A 172 5.19 -23.71 -21.80
CA GLU A 172 4.52 -23.46 -23.09
C GLU A 172 5.34 -23.89 -24.31
N GLY A 173 6.66 -24.01 -24.18
CA GLY A 173 7.57 -24.36 -25.30
C GLY A 173 7.65 -23.28 -26.39
N ARG A 174 6.81 -22.26 -26.39
CA ARG A 174 6.78 -21.13 -27.34
C ARG A 174 7.52 -19.93 -26.78
N SER A 175 8.03 -19.09 -27.67
CA SER A 175 8.67 -17.83 -27.32
C SER A 175 7.77 -16.65 -27.69
N PHE A 176 7.77 -15.62 -26.87
CA PHE A 176 6.97 -14.42 -27.06
C PHE A 176 7.89 -13.20 -27.07
N ALA A 177 7.87 -12.45 -28.17
CA ALA A 177 8.56 -11.16 -28.23
C ALA A 177 7.77 -10.12 -27.44
N ILE A 178 8.45 -9.45 -26.52
CA ILE A 178 7.87 -8.35 -25.74
C ILE A 178 8.40 -7.04 -26.33
N PRO A 179 7.56 -6.33 -27.10
CA PRO A 179 7.98 -5.07 -27.71
C PRO A 179 8.11 -3.96 -26.66
N PRO A 180 8.83 -2.89 -26.96
CA PRO A 180 8.89 -1.70 -26.12
C PRO A 180 7.49 -1.19 -25.79
N GLY A 181 7.30 -0.65 -24.57
CA GLY A 181 6.01 -0.13 -24.10
C GLY A 181 4.97 -1.20 -23.73
N ARG A 182 5.34 -2.48 -23.75
CA ARG A 182 4.43 -3.59 -23.38
C ARG A 182 4.94 -4.35 -22.17
N THR A 183 4.01 -4.81 -21.33
CA THR A 183 4.33 -5.71 -20.22
C THR A 183 4.32 -7.15 -20.67
N ILE A 184 5.08 -8.01 -20.00
CA ILE A 184 5.02 -9.46 -20.23
C ILE A 184 3.59 -9.96 -20.12
N LEU A 185 2.89 -9.58 -19.04
CA LEU A 185 1.51 -9.99 -18.78
C LEU A 185 0.56 -9.61 -19.92
N SER A 186 0.65 -8.38 -20.45
CA SER A 186 -0.22 -7.93 -21.52
C SER A 186 -0.03 -8.75 -22.81
N VAL A 187 1.22 -9.07 -23.15
CA VAL A 187 1.51 -9.85 -24.36
C VAL A 187 1.06 -11.30 -24.21
N LEU A 188 1.28 -11.91 -23.03
CA LEU A 188 0.86 -13.30 -22.80
C LEU A 188 -0.68 -13.43 -22.76
N LYS A 189 -1.39 -12.47 -22.16
CA LYS A 189 -2.87 -12.41 -22.18
C LYS A 189 -3.41 -12.32 -23.61
N GLU A 190 -2.87 -11.41 -24.42
CA GLU A 190 -3.27 -11.27 -25.84
C GLU A 190 -2.97 -12.52 -26.67
N ALA A 191 -1.91 -13.25 -26.34
CA ALA A 191 -1.59 -14.53 -26.96
C ALA A 191 -2.50 -15.68 -26.48
N GLY A 192 -3.47 -15.40 -25.61
CA GLY A 192 -4.43 -16.38 -25.11
C GLY A 192 -3.89 -17.31 -24.02
N LEU A 193 -2.78 -16.98 -23.38
CA LEU A 193 -2.27 -17.77 -22.28
C LEU A 193 -3.09 -17.50 -21.00
N ASP A 194 -3.44 -18.57 -20.30
CA ASP A 194 -4.06 -18.50 -18.97
C ASP A 194 -2.99 -18.20 -17.92
N VAL A 195 -2.73 -16.91 -17.73
CA VAL A 195 -1.78 -16.40 -16.72
C VAL A 195 -2.57 -15.83 -15.56
N ALA A 196 -2.31 -16.33 -14.36
CA ALA A 196 -2.92 -15.74 -13.16
C ALA A 196 -2.50 -14.27 -13.01
N PHE A 197 -3.45 -13.37 -12.80
CA PHE A 197 -3.18 -11.95 -12.59
C PHE A 197 -4.19 -11.33 -11.61
N SER A 198 -3.86 -10.17 -11.06
CA SER A 198 -4.75 -9.40 -10.19
C SER A 198 -4.56 -7.89 -10.43
N CYS A 199 -3.58 -7.22 -9.79
CA CYS A 199 -3.40 -5.79 -9.90
C CYS A 199 -2.90 -5.31 -11.28
N GLU A 200 -2.27 -6.17 -12.06
CA GLU A 200 -1.60 -5.88 -13.34
C GLU A 200 -0.50 -4.81 -13.24
N GLN A 201 0.00 -4.57 -12.04
CA GLN A 201 1.02 -3.53 -11.74
C GLN A 201 2.28 -4.09 -11.08
N GLY A 202 2.40 -5.43 -10.95
CA GLY A 202 3.59 -6.08 -10.39
C GLY A 202 3.76 -5.94 -8.87
N ILE A 203 2.74 -5.48 -8.13
CA ILE A 203 2.84 -5.27 -6.67
C ILE A 203 2.14 -6.34 -5.84
N CYS A 204 1.14 -7.04 -6.38
CA CYS A 204 0.36 -8.01 -5.61
C CYS A 204 0.96 -9.42 -5.56
N GLY A 205 2.03 -9.69 -6.33
CA GLY A 205 2.70 -10.99 -6.39
C GLY A 205 1.85 -12.13 -6.96
N THR A 206 0.80 -11.84 -7.77
CA THR A 206 -0.06 -12.86 -8.36
C THR A 206 0.50 -13.40 -9.67
N CYS A 207 1.07 -12.53 -10.50
CA CYS A 207 1.63 -12.87 -11.82
C CYS A 207 3.15 -12.96 -11.81
#